data_727a9d161524577630094301e98fbaf5
#
_entry.id   727a9d161524577630094301e98fbaf5
#
_cell.length_a   1.000
_cell.length_b   1.000
_cell.length_c   1.000
_cell.angle_alpha   90.00
_cell.angle_beta   90.00
_cell.angle_gamma   90.00
#
_symmetry.space_group_name_H-M   'P 1'
#
loop_
_entity.id
_entity.type
_entity.pdbx_description
1 polymer ?
#
loop_
_entity_poly.entity_id
_entity_poly.type
_entity_poly.pdbx_seq_one_letter_code
_entity_poly.pdbx_strand_id
1 'polypeptide(L)'
;MEQYSYHEETGKITLEKKAVQNSENAGKSIYLMSLDEFLSHPRKLVRKNNFIHSMTPIQYCKIEKYRECVQGTMRVPKGNKGQVCIHNFGFYLSEQELYLVEESHFLMEYLNKMAEGTYEGYSFRQILLALFEELLQDEVLYLQKQEEHLAGLEEELLKKIPDYFYEMIMKYRKRFNIFHAYYEQLMNMGDVMQTSVNGGLSEEEKAQWQLFSNRAERLHDHVEMLREYLVQIRELYQSLIAVQQNQVMSILTVVTTIFLPLT
;
A
#
# COMPACT_ATOMS: atom_id res chain seq x y z
N MET A 1 -19.61 14.25 4.25
CA MET A 1 -19.08 14.58 2.91
C MET A 1 -18.24 15.84 3.02
N GLU A 2 -17.01 15.79 2.55
CA GLU A 2 -16.12 16.94 2.42
C GLU A 2 -15.89 17.20 0.93
N GLN A 3 -15.87 18.45 0.53
CA GLN A 3 -15.66 18.85 -0.85
C GLN A 3 -14.42 19.72 -0.92
N TYR A 4 -13.52 19.36 -1.85
CA TYR A 4 -12.35 20.13 -2.22
C TYR A 4 -12.54 20.65 -3.64
N SER A 5 -12.38 21.95 -3.85
CA SER A 5 -12.38 22.55 -5.18
C SER A 5 -10.98 22.56 -5.75
N TYR A 6 -10.83 22.08 -6.96
CA TYR A 6 -9.60 22.18 -7.72
C TYR A 6 -9.67 23.32 -8.73
N HIS A 7 -8.79 24.29 -8.55
CA HIS A 7 -8.68 25.48 -9.41
C HIS A 7 -7.56 25.26 -10.44
N GLU A 8 -7.93 24.90 -11.67
CA GLU A 8 -6.99 24.53 -12.73
C GLU A 8 -6.01 25.65 -13.07
N GLU A 9 -6.46 26.93 -13.07
CA GLU A 9 -5.61 28.09 -13.37
C GLU A 9 -4.54 28.37 -12.32
N THR A 10 -4.82 28.07 -11.05
CA THR A 10 -3.88 28.29 -9.95
C THR A 10 -3.23 27.02 -9.44
N GLY A 11 -3.68 25.86 -9.91
CA GLY A 11 -3.22 24.54 -9.47
C GLY A 11 -3.50 24.23 -7.99
N LYS A 12 -4.39 24.99 -7.34
CA LYS A 12 -4.65 24.83 -5.91
C LYS A 12 -5.84 23.93 -5.64
N ILE A 13 -5.68 23.08 -4.65
CA ILE A 13 -6.75 22.28 -4.06
C ILE A 13 -7.16 22.98 -2.76
N THR A 14 -8.41 23.42 -2.65
CA THR A 14 -8.93 24.12 -1.47
C THR A 14 -10.10 23.38 -0.86
N LEU A 15 -10.09 23.19 0.48
CA LEU A 15 -11.21 22.62 1.20
C LEU A 15 -12.37 23.62 1.24
N GLU A 16 -13.48 23.31 0.60
CA GLU A 16 -14.71 24.10 0.67
C GLU A 16 -15.62 23.59 1.79
N LYS A 17 -15.80 24.38 2.84
CA LYS A 17 -16.78 24.13 3.92
C LYS A 17 -18.19 24.53 3.50
N LYS A 18 -18.67 24.13 2.33
CA LYS A 18 -20.04 24.43 1.91
C LYS A 18 -20.94 23.23 2.02
N ALA A 19 -22.07 23.43 2.70
CA ALA A 19 -23.22 22.56 2.60
C ALA A 19 -23.67 22.46 1.14
N VAL A 20 -23.97 21.24 0.71
CA VAL A 20 -24.47 20.90 -0.63
C VAL A 20 -25.65 21.81 -1.01
N GLN A 21 -25.40 22.87 -1.73
CA GLN A 21 -26.42 23.59 -2.49
C GLN A 21 -25.97 23.62 -3.95
N ASN A 22 -26.89 23.13 -4.80
CA ASN A 22 -26.80 23.07 -6.25
C ASN A 22 -26.13 24.34 -6.84
N SER A 23 -24.87 24.28 -7.15
CA SER A 23 -24.20 25.28 -7.95
C SER A 23 -23.87 24.67 -9.31
N GLU A 24 -24.64 25.05 -10.33
CA GLU A 24 -24.44 24.68 -11.74
C GLU A 24 -23.13 25.25 -12.34
N ASN A 25 -22.33 25.97 -11.56
CA ASN A 25 -21.04 26.56 -11.95
C ASN A 25 -19.87 25.98 -11.13
N ALA A 26 -19.87 24.69 -10.87
CA ALA A 26 -18.76 24.09 -10.16
C ALA A 26 -17.62 23.75 -11.12
N GLY A 27 -16.48 24.37 -10.91
CA GLY A 27 -15.19 23.92 -11.42
C GLY A 27 -14.91 22.45 -11.03
N LYS A 28 -13.78 21.93 -11.43
CA LYS A 28 -13.35 20.55 -11.09
C LYS A 28 -13.38 20.32 -9.58
N SER A 29 -14.06 19.26 -9.11
CA SER A 29 -14.29 19.01 -7.68
C SER A 29 -13.82 17.63 -7.25
N ILE A 30 -13.23 17.55 -6.05
CA ILE A 30 -12.85 16.31 -5.37
C ILE A 30 -13.79 16.13 -4.17
N TYR A 31 -14.45 15.01 -4.09
CA TYR A 31 -15.39 14.65 -3.04
C TYR A 31 -14.82 13.54 -2.17
N LEU A 32 -14.68 13.78 -0.86
CA LEU A 32 -14.38 12.76 0.14
C LEU A 32 -15.67 12.44 0.90
N MET A 33 -16.11 11.19 0.87
CA MET A 33 -17.40 10.78 1.42
C MET A 33 -17.41 9.31 1.88
N SER A 34 -18.39 8.97 2.71
CA SER A 34 -18.67 7.58 3.06
C SER A 34 -19.39 6.83 1.93
N LEU A 35 -19.46 5.50 2.02
CA LEU A 35 -20.18 4.69 1.05
C LEU A 35 -21.69 5.03 1.06
N ASP A 36 -22.27 5.26 2.22
CA ASP A 36 -23.70 5.64 2.35
C ASP A 36 -23.99 6.99 1.69
N GLU A 37 -23.11 7.96 1.85
CA GLU A 37 -23.20 9.25 1.18
C GLU A 37 -23.06 9.11 -0.34
N PHE A 38 -22.15 8.25 -0.82
CA PHE A 38 -21.99 7.96 -2.25
C PHE A 38 -23.24 7.26 -2.82
N LEU A 39 -23.84 6.33 -2.09
CA LEU A 39 -25.08 5.65 -2.50
C LEU A 39 -26.23 6.62 -2.69
N SER A 40 -26.40 7.55 -1.74
CA SER A 40 -27.45 8.58 -1.75
C SER A 40 -27.17 9.77 -2.68
N HIS A 41 -25.97 9.84 -3.28
CA HIS A 41 -25.58 10.95 -4.12
C HIS A 41 -26.50 11.06 -5.37
N PRO A 42 -27.09 12.24 -5.64
CA PRO A 42 -28.15 12.41 -6.64
C PRO A 42 -27.68 12.26 -8.08
N ARG A 43 -26.37 12.39 -8.36
CA ARG A 43 -25.84 12.32 -9.74
C ARG A 43 -25.87 10.89 -10.27
N LYS A 44 -26.29 10.76 -11.52
CA LYS A 44 -26.24 9.51 -12.28
C LYS A 44 -24.82 9.27 -12.78
N LEU A 45 -24.02 8.54 -12.00
CA LEU A 45 -22.67 8.14 -12.39
C LEU A 45 -22.74 6.88 -13.27
N VAL A 46 -21.97 6.89 -14.35
CA VAL A 46 -21.84 5.73 -15.24
C VAL A 46 -21.20 4.56 -14.48
N ARG A 47 -21.78 3.35 -14.59
CA ARG A 47 -21.29 2.14 -13.90
C ARG A 47 -21.23 2.24 -12.36
N LYS A 48 -22.04 3.12 -11.76
CA LYS A 48 -22.11 3.30 -10.29
C LYS A 48 -22.26 1.96 -9.57
N ASN A 49 -23.13 1.06 -10.06
CA ASN A 49 -23.37 -0.25 -9.45
C ASN A 49 -22.13 -1.16 -9.46
N ASN A 50 -21.31 -1.13 -10.52
CA ASN A 50 -20.07 -1.90 -10.59
C ASN A 50 -19.06 -1.39 -9.56
N PHE A 51 -18.97 -0.08 -9.40
CA PHE A 51 -18.13 0.53 -8.37
C PHE A 51 -18.58 0.12 -6.97
N ILE A 52 -19.87 0.25 -6.66
CA ILE A 52 -20.44 -0.14 -5.35
C ILE A 52 -20.15 -1.61 -5.05
N HIS A 53 -20.34 -2.50 -6.02
CA HIS A 53 -20.03 -3.92 -5.84
C HIS A 53 -18.55 -4.16 -5.52
N SER A 54 -17.66 -3.35 -6.07
CA SER A 54 -16.22 -3.42 -5.79
C SER A 54 -15.84 -2.93 -4.40
N MET A 55 -16.67 -2.08 -3.79
CA MET A 55 -16.45 -1.53 -2.46
C MET A 55 -16.82 -2.50 -1.32
N THR A 56 -17.57 -3.56 -1.59
CA THR A 56 -18.16 -4.40 -0.54
C THR A 56 -17.87 -5.90 -0.73
N PRO A 57 -16.82 -6.47 -0.12
CA PRO A 57 -15.70 -5.84 0.59
C PRO A 57 -14.50 -5.52 -0.33
N ILE A 58 -13.69 -4.53 0.02
CA ILE A 58 -12.42 -4.28 -0.66
C ILE A 58 -11.39 -5.33 -0.21
N GLN A 59 -10.95 -6.18 -1.14
CA GLN A 59 -9.99 -7.25 -0.87
C GLN A 59 -8.59 -6.98 -1.42
N TYR A 60 -8.47 -6.18 -2.49
CA TYR A 60 -7.22 -5.87 -3.19
C TYR A 60 -7.29 -4.52 -3.88
N CYS A 61 -6.13 -4.01 -4.31
CA CYS A 61 -6.06 -2.82 -5.16
C CYS A 61 -6.38 -3.20 -6.59
N LYS A 62 -7.25 -2.43 -7.23
CA LYS A 62 -7.57 -2.58 -8.65
C LYS A 62 -7.95 -1.24 -9.27
N ILE A 63 -7.74 -1.15 -10.58
CA ILE A 63 -8.21 -0.04 -11.40
C ILE A 63 -8.92 -0.58 -12.64
N GLU A 64 -10.05 0.01 -12.97
CA GLU A 64 -10.84 -0.30 -14.14
C GLU A 64 -11.03 0.97 -14.97
N LYS A 65 -10.54 0.94 -16.20
CA LYS A 65 -10.58 2.08 -17.09
C LYS A 65 -11.66 1.87 -18.15
N TYR A 66 -12.62 2.76 -18.16
CA TYR A 66 -13.69 2.81 -19.14
C TYR A 66 -13.56 4.08 -20.01
N ARG A 67 -14.39 4.20 -21.02
CA ARG A 67 -14.41 5.38 -21.89
C ARG A 67 -14.81 6.64 -21.13
N GLU A 68 -15.80 6.52 -20.25
CA GLU A 68 -16.45 7.64 -19.56
C GLU A 68 -15.92 7.86 -18.13
N CYS A 69 -15.25 6.86 -17.55
CA CYS A 69 -14.77 6.95 -16.17
C CYS A 69 -13.59 6.00 -15.92
N VAL A 70 -12.85 6.31 -14.88
CA VAL A 70 -11.87 5.40 -14.24
C VAL A 70 -12.35 5.15 -12.83
N GLN A 71 -12.40 3.90 -12.43
CA GLN A 71 -12.80 3.53 -11.06
C GLN A 71 -11.89 2.44 -10.51
N GLY A 72 -11.81 2.35 -9.21
CA GLY A 72 -11.03 1.31 -8.58
C GLY A 72 -11.12 1.30 -7.07
N THR A 73 -10.40 0.36 -6.49
CA THR A 73 -10.30 0.19 -5.04
C THR A 73 -8.84 0.13 -4.62
N MET A 74 -8.57 0.63 -3.44
CA MET A 74 -7.26 0.61 -2.81
C MET A 74 -7.34 -0.08 -1.45
N ARG A 75 -6.38 -0.95 -1.19
CA ARG A 75 -6.17 -1.61 0.08
C ARG A 75 -4.75 -1.34 0.55
N VAL A 76 -4.57 -0.23 1.22
CA VAL A 76 -3.26 0.35 1.56
C VAL A 76 -2.76 -0.18 2.89
N PRO A 77 -1.68 -0.98 2.92
CA PRO A 77 -1.03 -1.35 4.16
C PRO A 77 -0.15 -0.20 4.66
N LYS A 78 -0.27 0.15 5.93
CA LYS A 78 0.63 1.08 6.62
C LYS A 78 1.24 0.41 7.84
N GLY A 79 2.56 0.47 7.92
CA GLY A 79 3.29 -0.04 9.08
C GLY A 79 3.19 0.92 10.26
N ASN A 80 2.68 0.42 11.41
CA ASN A 80 2.61 1.20 12.64
C ASN A 80 3.09 0.36 13.82
N LYS A 81 4.14 0.81 14.51
CA LYS A 81 4.68 0.20 15.75
C LYS A 81 4.77 -1.34 15.71
N GLY A 82 5.28 -1.88 14.61
CA GLY A 82 5.46 -3.33 14.44
C GLY A 82 4.23 -4.11 13.95
N GLN A 83 3.11 -3.45 13.72
CA GLN A 83 1.90 -4.02 13.12
C GLN A 83 1.64 -3.41 11.75
N VAL A 84 0.80 -4.06 10.95
CA VAL A 84 0.30 -3.54 9.68
C VAL A 84 -1.17 -3.19 9.85
N CYS A 85 -1.49 -1.92 9.70
CA CYS A 85 -2.86 -1.44 9.58
C CYS A 85 -3.26 -1.42 8.11
N ILE A 86 -4.49 -1.79 7.80
CA ILE A 86 -5.02 -1.78 6.44
C ILE A 86 -6.05 -0.67 6.33
N HIS A 87 -5.86 0.22 5.37
CA HIS A 87 -6.81 1.28 5.03
C HIS A 87 -7.42 0.98 3.66
N ASN A 88 -8.74 1.00 3.61
CA ASN A 88 -9.49 0.69 2.41
C ASN A 88 -10.23 1.94 1.91
N PHE A 89 -10.12 2.22 0.62
CA PHE A 89 -10.93 3.24 -0.03
C PHE A 89 -11.20 2.90 -1.49
N GLY A 90 -12.25 3.49 -2.05
CA GLY A 90 -12.52 3.45 -3.47
C GLY A 90 -12.32 4.82 -4.09
N PHE A 91 -12.08 4.84 -5.39
CA PHE A 91 -12.06 6.06 -6.18
C PHE A 91 -12.87 5.90 -7.45
N TYR A 92 -13.59 6.95 -7.80
CA TYR A 92 -14.32 7.06 -9.05
C TYR A 92 -14.01 8.41 -9.67
N LEU A 93 -13.46 8.37 -10.88
CA LEU A 93 -13.00 9.54 -11.62
C LEU A 93 -13.82 9.69 -12.89
N SER A 94 -14.44 10.85 -13.07
CA SER A 94 -15.02 11.34 -14.33
C SER A 94 -14.17 12.48 -14.90
N GLU A 95 -14.62 13.10 -15.99
CA GLU A 95 -13.89 14.24 -16.59
C GLU A 95 -13.81 15.46 -15.66
N GLN A 96 -14.81 15.66 -14.80
CA GLN A 96 -14.93 16.87 -13.98
C GLN A 96 -14.93 16.63 -12.49
N GLU A 97 -14.94 15.37 -12.05
CA GLU A 97 -15.12 15.01 -10.64
C GLU A 97 -14.32 13.78 -10.26
N LEU A 98 -13.69 13.86 -9.10
CA LEU A 98 -13.05 12.76 -8.43
C LEU A 98 -13.80 12.46 -7.13
N TYR A 99 -14.35 11.27 -7.01
CA TYR A 99 -14.96 10.77 -5.79
C TYR A 99 -14.00 9.82 -5.08
N LEU A 100 -13.71 10.10 -3.84
CA LEU A 100 -12.94 9.27 -2.92
C LEU A 100 -13.90 8.77 -1.85
N VAL A 101 -14.04 7.45 -1.75
CA VAL A 101 -15.04 6.82 -0.87
C VAL A 101 -14.32 6.00 0.19
N GLU A 102 -14.42 6.41 1.44
CA GLU A 102 -13.79 5.73 2.58
C GLU A 102 -14.61 5.87 3.86
N GLU A 103 -14.32 4.99 4.86
CA GLU A 103 -14.97 5.03 6.18
C GLU A 103 -14.01 5.47 7.32
N SER A 104 -12.71 5.55 7.03
CA SER A 104 -11.67 5.65 8.07
C SER A 104 -11.07 7.04 8.25
N HIS A 105 -11.46 8.02 7.46
CA HIS A 105 -10.83 9.37 7.40
C HIS A 105 -9.31 9.34 7.12
N PHE A 106 -8.81 8.23 6.55
CA PHE A 106 -7.40 8.05 6.23
C PHE A 106 -6.91 9.02 5.15
N LEU A 107 -7.73 9.27 4.13
CA LEU A 107 -7.37 10.13 3.00
C LEU A 107 -7.38 11.62 3.33
N MET A 108 -8.07 12.02 4.40
CA MET A 108 -8.14 13.44 4.78
C MET A 108 -6.76 14.05 5.03
N GLU A 109 -5.85 13.31 5.69
CA GLU A 109 -4.48 13.76 5.94
C GLU A 109 -3.73 14.00 4.62
N TYR A 110 -3.84 13.07 3.69
CA TYR A 110 -3.19 13.17 2.38
C TYR A 110 -3.77 14.29 1.52
N LEU A 111 -5.08 14.46 1.51
CA LEU A 111 -5.73 15.57 0.78
C LEU A 111 -5.35 16.93 1.37
N ASN A 112 -5.27 17.06 2.69
CA ASN A 112 -4.81 18.29 3.33
C ASN A 112 -3.36 18.60 2.97
N LYS A 113 -2.48 17.61 2.93
CA LYS A 113 -1.09 17.76 2.50
C LYS A 113 -1.00 18.15 1.02
N MET A 114 -1.81 17.53 0.16
CA MET A 114 -1.92 17.92 -1.24
C MET A 114 -2.43 19.37 -1.42
N ALA A 115 -3.32 19.84 -0.53
CA ALA A 115 -3.82 21.21 -0.58
C ALA A 115 -2.74 22.28 -0.30
N GLU A 116 -1.62 21.91 0.32
CA GLU A 116 -0.45 22.78 0.50
C GLU A 116 0.41 22.88 -0.77
N GLY A 117 0.27 21.95 -1.69
CA GLY A 117 0.98 21.90 -2.96
C GLY A 117 0.34 22.75 -4.06
N THR A 118 0.99 22.77 -5.23
CA THR A 118 0.49 23.42 -6.44
C THR A 118 0.51 22.43 -7.60
N TYR A 119 -0.62 22.27 -8.27
CA TYR A 119 -0.86 21.31 -9.36
C TYR A 119 -1.36 22.03 -10.61
N GLU A 120 -0.66 23.10 -11.03
CA GLU A 120 -1.04 23.92 -12.16
C GLU A 120 -1.08 23.09 -13.46
N GLY A 121 -2.18 23.20 -14.19
CA GLY A 121 -2.40 22.47 -15.44
C GLY A 121 -2.64 20.96 -15.30
N TYR A 122 -2.76 20.42 -14.09
CA TYR A 122 -3.00 19.00 -13.92
C TYR A 122 -4.42 18.59 -14.34
N SER A 123 -4.51 17.47 -15.05
CA SER A 123 -5.77 16.74 -15.23
C SER A 123 -6.17 16.02 -13.93
N PHE A 124 -7.44 15.64 -13.78
CA PHE A 124 -7.84 14.83 -12.64
C PHE A 124 -7.15 13.45 -12.56
N ARG A 125 -6.68 12.93 -13.70
CA ARG A 125 -5.88 11.71 -13.72
C ARG A 125 -4.51 11.93 -13.10
N GLN A 126 -3.91 13.08 -13.33
CA GLN A 126 -2.66 13.50 -12.70
C GLN A 126 -2.84 13.80 -11.20
N ILE A 127 -3.98 14.38 -10.80
CA ILE A 127 -4.33 14.56 -9.38
C ILE A 127 -4.50 13.21 -8.68
N LEU A 128 -5.15 12.23 -9.32
CA LEU A 128 -5.26 10.88 -8.78
C LEU A 128 -3.90 10.20 -8.67
N LEU A 129 -3.04 10.37 -9.67
CA LEU A 129 -1.67 9.88 -9.65
C LEU A 129 -0.87 10.53 -8.51
N ALA A 130 -0.96 11.85 -8.34
CA ALA A 130 -0.30 12.57 -7.26
C ALA A 130 -0.73 12.04 -5.87
N LEU A 131 -2.01 11.72 -5.70
CA LEU A 131 -2.50 11.06 -4.48
C LEU A 131 -1.84 9.69 -4.28
N PHE A 132 -1.71 8.88 -5.33
CA PHE A 132 -1.06 7.57 -5.23
C PHE A 132 0.45 7.68 -4.94
N GLU A 133 1.11 8.67 -5.51
CA GLU A 133 2.52 8.95 -5.21
C GLU A 133 2.73 9.40 -3.77
N GLU A 134 1.82 10.22 -3.24
CA GLU A 134 1.84 10.64 -1.85
C GLU A 134 1.68 9.45 -0.88
N LEU A 135 0.83 8.48 -1.23
CA LEU A 135 0.68 7.23 -0.46
C LEU A 135 1.99 6.41 -0.40
N LEU A 136 2.88 6.55 -1.39
CA LEU A 136 4.15 5.83 -1.48
C LEU A 136 5.35 6.61 -0.93
N GLN A 137 5.17 7.86 -0.50
CA GLN A 137 6.28 8.76 -0.18
C GLN A 137 7.24 8.18 0.88
N ASP A 138 6.71 7.60 1.94
CA ASP A 138 7.48 7.12 3.09
C ASP A 138 7.81 5.63 3.04
N GLU A 139 7.39 4.91 1.97
CA GLU A 139 7.50 3.46 1.91
C GLU A 139 8.96 2.98 1.85
N VAL A 140 9.85 3.72 1.16
CA VAL A 140 11.29 3.39 1.11
C VAL A 140 11.90 3.42 2.50
N LEU A 141 11.63 4.48 3.27
CA LEU A 141 12.13 4.62 4.64
C LEU A 141 11.55 3.55 5.57
N TYR A 142 10.29 3.19 5.36
CA TYR A 142 9.67 2.10 6.09
C TYR A 142 10.36 0.76 5.83
N LEU A 143 10.65 0.42 4.57
CA LEU A 143 11.33 -0.83 4.21
C LEU A 143 12.77 -0.87 4.72
N GLN A 144 13.51 0.23 4.65
CA GLN A 144 14.86 0.33 5.24
C GLN A 144 14.85 0.05 6.75
N LYS A 145 13.88 0.59 7.48
CA LYS A 145 13.71 0.26 8.90
C LYS A 145 13.39 -1.22 9.15
N GLN A 146 12.66 -1.87 8.23
CA GLN A 146 12.42 -3.32 8.35
C GLN A 146 13.71 -4.12 8.14
N GLU A 147 14.56 -3.69 7.22
CA GLU A 147 15.88 -4.29 6.97
C GLU A 147 16.78 -4.17 8.21
N GLU A 148 16.87 -2.97 8.81
CA GLU A 148 17.60 -2.75 10.07
C GLU A 148 17.10 -3.64 11.22
N HIS A 149 15.78 -3.83 11.32
CA HIS A 149 15.21 -4.72 12.32
C HIS A 149 15.57 -6.19 12.08
N LEU A 150 15.62 -6.64 10.81
CA LEU A 150 16.05 -8.00 10.48
C LEU A 150 17.54 -8.20 10.79
N ALA A 151 18.39 -7.22 10.49
CA ALA A 151 19.81 -7.28 10.85
C ALA A 151 20.01 -7.36 12.38
N GLY A 152 19.25 -6.57 13.13
CA GLY A 152 19.25 -6.66 14.59
C GLY A 152 18.82 -8.04 15.12
N LEU A 153 17.80 -8.64 14.50
CA LEU A 153 17.33 -9.99 14.84
C LEU A 153 18.39 -11.07 14.55
N GLU A 154 19.11 -10.93 13.44
CA GLU A 154 20.23 -11.81 13.09
C GLU A 154 21.37 -11.70 14.10
N GLU A 155 21.76 -10.48 14.50
CA GLU A 155 22.78 -10.27 15.53
C GLU A 155 22.39 -10.86 16.90
N GLU A 156 21.11 -10.72 17.29
CA GLU A 156 20.61 -11.34 18.51
C GLU A 156 20.70 -12.86 18.44
N LEU A 157 20.33 -13.45 17.30
CA LEU A 157 20.35 -14.89 17.06
C LEU A 157 21.77 -15.46 17.18
N LEU A 158 22.78 -14.75 16.67
CA LEU A 158 24.18 -15.17 16.79
C LEU A 158 24.72 -15.15 18.23
N LYS A 159 24.16 -14.29 19.09
CA LYS A 159 24.56 -14.24 20.53
C LYS A 159 23.83 -15.28 21.34
N LYS A 160 22.54 -15.40 21.18
CA LYS A 160 21.68 -16.36 21.89
C LYS A 160 20.37 -16.49 21.12
N ILE A 161 19.87 -17.69 20.96
CA ILE A 161 18.56 -17.95 20.36
C ILE A 161 17.47 -17.37 21.26
N PRO A 162 16.69 -16.36 20.80
CA PRO A 162 15.58 -15.81 21.57
C PRO A 162 14.38 -16.75 21.58
N ASP A 163 13.70 -16.89 22.73
CA ASP A 163 12.52 -17.75 22.87
C ASP A 163 11.37 -17.36 21.92
N TYR A 164 11.26 -16.05 21.58
CA TYR A 164 10.24 -15.48 20.70
C TYR A 164 10.62 -15.51 19.21
N PHE A 165 11.77 -16.08 18.83
CA PHE A 165 12.33 -16.00 17.47
C PHE A 165 11.34 -16.49 16.40
N TYR A 166 10.74 -17.66 16.60
CA TYR A 166 9.82 -18.25 15.64
C TYR A 166 8.57 -17.36 15.40
N GLU A 167 8.04 -16.77 16.47
CA GLU A 167 6.91 -15.87 16.39
C GLU A 167 7.26 -14.59 15.58
N MET A 168 8.46 -14.05 15.78
CA MET A 168 8.95 -12.89 15.05
C MET A 168 9.10 -13.19 13.56
N ILE A 169 9.71 -14.29 13.17
CA ILE A 169 9.83 -14.74 11.77
C ILE A 169 8.44 -14.82 11.11
N MET A 170 7.46 -15.41 11.80
CA MET A 170 6.10 -15.51 11.27
C MET A 170 5.42 -14.15 11.10
N LYS A 171 5.66 -13.21 12.01
CA LYS A 171 5.15 -11.82 11.89
C LYS A 171 5.77 -11.09 10.69
N TYR A 172 7.10 -11.18 10.51
CA TYR A 172 7.78 -10.57 9.35
C TYR A 172 7.31 -11.19 8.04
N ARG A 173 7.22 -12.52 7.96
CA ARG A 173 6.72 -13.22 6.77
C ARG A 173 5.33 -12.74 6.37
N LYS A 174 4.39 -12.67 7.34
CA LYS A 174 3.03 -12.16 7.07
C LYS A 174 3.06 -10.71 6.59
N ARG A 175 3.86 -9.87 7.21
CA ARG A 175 4.04 -8.46 6.85
C ARG A 175 4.54 -8.31 5.41
N PHE A 176 5.65 -8.94 5.09
CA PHE A 176 6.25 -8.82 3.76
C PHE A 176 5.36 -9.39 2.66
N ASN A 177 4.61 -10.46 2.90
CA ASN A 177 3.62 -10.94 1.93
C ASN A 177 2.51 -9.91 1.66
N ILE A 178 2.08 -9.13 2.65
CA ILE A 178 1.09 -8.06 2.46
C ILE A 178 1.66 -6.95 1.57
N PHE A 179 2.88 -6.48 1.87
CA PHE A 179 3.51 -5.41 1.08
C PHE A 179 3.89 -5.87 -0.32
N HIS A 180 4.38 -7.09 -0.49
CA HIS A 180 4.67 -7.70 -1.78
C HIS A 180 3.44 -7.69 -2.69
N ALA A 181 2.31 -8.23 -2.21
CA ALA A 181 1.06 -8.23 -2.96
C ALA A 181 0.53 -6.81 -3.25
N TYR A 182 0.73 -5.87 -2.32
CA TYR A 182 0.33 -4.48 -2.50
C TYR A 182 1.10 -3.81 -3.63
N TYR A 183 2.44 -3.88 -3.64
CA TYR A 183 3.24 -3.24 -4.68
C TYR A 183 3.05 -3.90 -6.04
N GLU A 184 2.89 -5.23 -6.11
CA GLU A 184 2.53 -5.94 -7.33
C GLU A 184 1.21 -5.41 -7.93
N GLN A 185 0.20 -5.18 -7.10
CA GLN A 185 -1.07 -4.60 -7.53
C GLN A 185 -0.92 -3.16 -8.02
N LEU A 186 -0.06 -2.36 -7.38
CA LEU A 186 0.21 -0.99 -7.82
C LEU A 186 0.92 -0.94 -9.18
N MET A 187 1.87 -1.84 -9.43
CA MET A 187 2.49 -2.00 -10.76
C MET A 187 1.42 -2.25 -11.82
N ASN A 188 0.57 -3.25 -11.59
CA ASN A 188 -0.54 -3.57 -12.50
C ASN A 188 -1.49 -2.38 -12.71
N MET A 189 -1.76 -1.58 -11.68
CA MET A 189 -2.58 -0.37 -11.82
C MET A 189 -1.91 0.68 -12.72
N GLY A 190 -0.60 0.90 -12.55
CA GLY A 190 0.18 1.79 -13.40
C GLY A 190 0.15 1.35 -14.87
N ASP A 191 0.32 0.05 -15.12
CA ASP A 191 0.30 -0.52 -16.47
C ASP A 191 -1.08 -0.40 -17.14
N VAL A 192 -2.17 -0.66 -16.41
CA VAL A 192 -3.53 -0.45 -16.90
C VAL A 192 -3.77 1.00 -17.26
N MET A 193 -3.28 1.95 -16.47
CA MET A 193 -3.46 3.37 -16.77
C MET A 193 -2.70 3.83 -18.01
N GLN A 194 -1.58 3.23 -18.35
CA GLN A 194 -0.82 3.52 -19.57
C GLN A 194 -1.51 3.03 -20.83
N THR A 195 -2.35 1.97 -20.73
CA THR A 195 -3.02 1.41 -21.91
C THR A 195 -4.03 2.42 -22.48
N SER A 196 -3.94 2.70 -23.78
CA SER A 196 -4.86 3.61 -24.44
C SER A 196 -6.17 2.91 -24.74
N VAL A 197 -7.25 3.33 -24.08
CA VAL A 197 -8.60 3.10 -24.57
C VAL A 197 -9.01 4.38 -25.32
N ASN A 198 -8.96 4.37 -26.64
CA ASN A 198 -9.40 5.48 -27.52
C ASN A 198 -8.72 6.86 -27.29
N GLY A 199 -7.39 6.90 -27.19
CA GLY A 199 -6.64 8.16 -27.34
C GLY A 199 -6.71 9.16 -26.16
N GLY A 200 -7.06 8.73 -24.97
CA GLY A 200 -7.41 9.61 -23.86
C GLY A 200 -6.29 10.08 -22.93
N LEU A 201 -5.04 9.68 -23.12
CA LEU A 201 -3.88 10.13 -22.31
C LEU A 201 -2.87 10.84 -23.19
N SER A 202 -2.31 11.95 -22.71
CA SER A 202 -1.13 12.55 -23.32
C SER A 202 0.09 11.63 -23.13
N GLU A 203 1.11 11.79 -23.98
CA GLU A 203 2.36 11.03 -23.80
C GLU A 203 3.04 11.38 -22.48
N GLU A 204 2.85 12.59 -21.98
CA GLU A 204 3.35 13.00 -20.67
C GLU A 204 2.64 12.27 -19.52
N GLU A 205 1.31 12.17 -19.56
CA GLU A 205 0.54 11.41 -18.57
C GLU A 205 0.93 9.92 -18.57
N LYS A 206 1.15 9.33 -19.75
CA LYS A 206 1.65 7.95 -19.86
C LYS A 206 3.02 7.79 -19.22
N ALA A 207 3.93 8.72 -19.48
CA ALA A 207 5.27 8.70 -18.89
C ALA A 207 5.22 8.82 -17.36
N GLN A 208 4.33 9.66 -16.82
CA GLN A 208 4.14 9.79 -15.37
C GLN A 208 3.60 8.48 -14.74
N TRP A 209 2.62 7.82 -15.37
CA TRP A 209 2.14 6.51 -14.90
C TRP A 209 3.21 5.42 -15.02
N GLN A 210 4.08 5.48 -16.03
CA GLN A 210 5.24 4.59 -16.12
C GLN A 210 6.22 4.80 -14.96
N LEU A 211 6.50 6.06 -14.60
CA LEU A 211 7.36 6.38 -13.46
C LEU A 211 6.77 5.85 -12.14
N PHE A 212 5.45 5.95 -11.97
CA PHE A 212 4.75 5.36 -10.83
C PHE A 212 4.88 3.82 -10.80
N SER A 213 4.65 3.14 -11.95
CA SER A 213 4.83 1.69 -12.07
C SER A 213 6.25 1.27 -11.71
N ASN A 214 7.27 1.95 -12.25
CA ASN A 214 8.67 1.70 -11.94
C ASN A 214 9.03 1.96 -10.46
N ARG A 215 8.35 2.92 -9.82
CA ARG A 215 8.52 3.17 -8.38
C ARG A 215 7.94 2.03 -7.56
N ALA A 216 6.75 1.55 -7.91
CA ALA A 216 6.12 0.40 -7.27
C ALA A 216 6.97 -0.88 -7.46
N GLU A 217 7.56 -1.08 -8.64
CA GLU A 217 8.48 -2.19 -8.95
C GLU A 217 9.70 -2.17 -8.03
N ARG A 218 10.36 -1.03 -7.87
CA ARG A 218 11.50 -0.92 -6.93
C ARG A 218 11.13 -1.25 -5.49
N LEU A 219 9.94 -0.86 -5.04
CA LEU A 219 9.45 -1.22 -3.71
C LEU A 219 9.13 -2.71 -3.59
N HIS A 220 8.55 -3.29 -4.65
CA HIS A 220 8.30 -4.72 -4.74
C HIS A 220 9.61 -5.52 -4.65
N ASP A 221 10.63 -5.16 -5.42
CA ASP A 221 11.93 -5.82 -5.41
C ASP A 221 12.63 -5.69 -4.06
N HIS A 222 12.51 -4.54 -3.40
CA HIS A 222 13.03 -4.36 -2.04
C HIS A 222 12.34 -5.30 -1.04
N VAL A 223 11.03 -5.48 -1.13
CA VAL A 223 10.31 -6.45 -0.28
C VAL A 223 10.73 -7.88 -0.60
N GLU A 224 10.95 -8.23 -1.87
CA GLU A 224 11.43 -9.56 -2.24
C GLU A 224 12.81 -9.85 -1.63
N MET A 225 13.73 -8.88 -1.69
CA MET A 225 15.04 -8.97 -1.01
C MET A 225 14.88 -9.18 0.51
N LEU A 226 13.95 -8.48 1.17
CA LEU A 226 13.66 -8.67 2.59
C LEU A 226 13.08 -10.06 2.90
N ARG A 227 12.28 -10.63 2.00
CA ARG A 227 11.74 -11.99 2.12
C ARG A 227 12.85 -13.03 1.99
N GLU A 228 13.77 -12.85 1.06
CA GLU A 228 14.95 -13.71 0.90
C GLU A 228 15.86 -13.63 2.15
N TYR A 229 16.10 -12.42 2.65
CA TYR A 229 16.88 -12.23 3.88
C TYR A 229 16.21 -12.93 5.08
N LEU A 230 14.90 -12.86 5.19
CA LEU A 230 14.15 -13.58 6.25
C LEU A 230 14.32 -15.11 6.13
N VAL A 231 14.40 -15.66 4.92
CA VAL A 231 14.69 -17.08 4.68
C VAL A 231 16.09 -17.42 5.18
N GLN A 232 17.11 -16.61 4.89
CA GLN A 232 18.49 -16.81 5.34
C GLN A 232 18.59 -16.80 6.88
N ILE A 233 17.95 -15.85 7.54
CA ILE A 233 17.90 -15.81 9.03
C ILE A 233 17.23 -17.07 9.59
N ARG A 234 16.18 -17.57 8.97
CA ARG A 234 15.53 -18.83 9.40
C ARG A 234 16.46 -20.04 9.23
N GLU A 235 17.21 -20.10 8.14
CA GLU A 235 18.19 -21.18 7.89
C GLU A 235 19.34 -21.13 8.91
N LEU A 236 19.84 -19.94 9.23
CA LEU A 236 20.80 -19.72 10.30
C LEU A 236 20.28 -20.25 11.64
N TYR A 237 19.03 -19.90 12.00
CA TYR A 237 18.38 -20.41 13.21
C TYR A 237 18.35 -21.95 13.25
N GLN A 238 17.96 -22.59 12.14
CA GLN A 238 17.92 -24.06 12.05
C GLN A 238 19.30 -24.67 12.22
N SER A 239 20.34 -24.06 11.65
CA SER A 239 21.72 -24.47 11.78
C SER A 239 22.20 -24.39 13.25
N LEU A 240 21.90 -23.28 13.93
CA LEU A 240 22.26 -23.11 15.36
C LEU A 240 21.57 -24.14 16.27
N ILE A 241 20.29 -24.43 16.02
CA ILE A 241 19.57 -25.49 16.74
C ILE A 241 20.23 -26.85 16.50
N ALA A 242 20.61 -27.19 15.27
CA ALA A 242 21.29 -28.44 14.94
C ALA A 242 22.65 -28.57 15.67
N VAL A 243 23.42 -27.48 15.72
CA VAL A 243 24.69 -27.43 16.47
C VAL A 243 24.46 -27.68 17.97
N GLN A 244 23.47 -27.03 18.58
CA GLN A 244 23.12 -27.25 20.00
C GLN A 244 22.69 -28.70 20.26
N GLN A 245 21.87 -29.30 19.41
CA GLN A 245 21.45 -30.70 19.51
C GLN A 245 22.64 -31.65 19.43
N ASN A 246 23.55 -31.42 18.48
CA ASN A 246 24.76 -32.22 18.34
C ASN A 246 25.67 -32.13 19.60
N GLN A 247 25.79 -30.95 20.21
CA GLN A 247 26.52 -30.77 21.46
C GLN A 247 25.91 -31.58 22.62
N VAL A 248 24.58 -31.52 22.78
CA VAL A 248 23.86 -32.29 23.80
C VAL A 248 24.03 -33.79 23.56
N MET A 249 23.91 -34.26 22.31
CA MET A 249 24.12 -35.67 21.95
C MET A 249 25.56 -36.12 22.25
N SER A 250 26.56 -35.29 21.96
CA SER A 250 27.96 -35.58 22.27
C SER A 250 28.18 -35.75 23.78
N ILE A 251 27.65 -34.82 24.59
CA ILE A 251 27.73 -34.89 26.04
C ILE A 251 27.07 -36.18 26.55
N LEU A 252 25.86 -36.49 26.08
CA LEU A 252 25.12 -37.68 26.46
C LEU A 252 25.91 -38.97 26.14
N THR A 253 26.52 -39.02 24.94
CA THR A 253 27.36 -40.15 24.51
C THR A 253 28.57 -40.34 25.44
N VAL A 254 29.26 -39.27 25.79
CA VAL A 254 30.40 -39.33 26.74
C VAL A 254 29.95 -39.85 28.09
N VAL A 255 28.85 -39.30 28.62
CA VAL A 255 28.29 -39.74 29.92
C VAL A 255 27.91 -41.23 29.89
N THR A 256 27.18 -41.69 28.88
CA THR A 256 26.78 -43.10 28.75
C THR A 256 27.98 -44.03 28.58
N THR A 257 29.00 -43.65 27.82
CA THR A 257 30.22 -44.44 27.59
C THR A 257 31.00 -44.64 28.90
N ILE A 258 31.02 -43.64 29.78
CA ILE A 258 31.72 -43.71 31.06
C ILE A 258 30.90 -44.52 32.07
N PHE A 259 29.59 -44.33 32.15
CA PHE A 259 28.78 -44.98 33.20
C PHE A 259 28.34 -46.40 32.85
N LEU A 260 28.20 -46.79 31.57
CA LEU A 260 27.79 -48.14 31.16
C LEU A 260 28.74 -49.26 31.69
N PRO A 261 30.08 -49.13 31.66
CA PRO A 261 30.96 -50.14 32.19
C PRO A 261 31.06 -50.14 33.76
N LEU A 262 30.50 -49.14 34.44
CA LEU A 262 30.52 -49.02 35.91
C LEU A 262 29.25 -49.59 36.58
N THR A 263 28.27 -50.01 35.78
CA THR A 263 27.05 -50.72 36.23
C THR A 263 27.11 -52.18 35.84
#